data_e8149752d2cf5ee059f1176968521055
#
_entry.id   e8149752d2cf5ee059f1176968521055
#
_cell.length_a   1.000
_cell.length_b   1.000
_cell.length_c   1.000
_cell.angle_alpha   90.00
_cell.angle_beta   90.00
_cell.angle_gamma   90.00
#
_symmetry.space_group_name_H-M   'P 1'
#
loop_
_entity.id
_entity.type
_entity.pdbx_description
1 polymer ?
#
loop_
_entity_poly.entity_id
_entity_poly.type
_entity_poly.pdbx_seq_one_letter_code
_entity_poly.pdbx_strand_id
1 'polypeptide(L)'
;MDQNNPLSEITHKRRLSALGPGGLSRDRAGFEVRDVHYTHYGRMCPIETPEGPNIGLINSLASYARINEYGFVEAPYRIVDKSDPKNPRVTDEVRYFTADEEDDFHVAQANAEIDENGYFVRNTVSGRYREETSQFDKSQIDLMDVSPKMVFSVATSMIPFLQNDDCTRALMGSNMQLSLIHI
;
A
#
# COMPACT_ATOMS: atom_id res chain seq x y z
N MET A 1 12.63 0.55 22.44
CA MET A 1 11.27 0.45 21.92
C MET A 1 10.42 1.51 22.59
N ASP A 2 9.73 2.35 21.83
CA ASP A 2 8.86 3.38 22.37
C ASP A 2 7.56 2.75 22.88
N GLN A 3 7.34 2.79 24.19
CA GLN A 3 6.20 2.15 24.86
C GLN A 3 5.20 3.15 25.46
N ASN A 4 5.43 4.44 25.28
CA ASN A 4 4.61 5.48 25.91
C ASN A 4 3.25 5.66 25.22
N ASN A 5 3.11 5.15 23.99
CA ASN A 5 1.96 5.33 23.15
C ASN A 5 1.70 4.06 22.36
N PRO A 6 0.47 3.47 22.41
CA PRO A 6 0.16 2.26 21.64
C PRO A 6 0.40 2.41 20.14
N LEU A 7 0.11 3.58 19.56
CA LEU A 7 0.35 3.83 18.14
C LEU A 7 1.85 3.85 17.80
N SER A 8 2.68 4.47 18.62
CA SER A 8 4.14 4.45 18.49
C SER A 8 4.71 3.04 18.57
N GLU A 9 4.21 2.23 19.48
CA GLU A 9 4.63 0.84 19.63
C GLU A 9 4.31 0.02 18.38
N ILE A 10 3.08 0.11 17.86
CA ILE A 10 2.67 -0.58 16.64
C ILE A 10 3.51 -0.13 15.45
N THR A 11 3.70 1.17 15.30
CA THR A 11 4.50 1.75 14.22
C THR A 11 5.95 1.30 14.28
N HIS A 12 6.53 1.24 15.47
CA HIS A 12 7.90 0.77 15.67
C HIS A 12 8.07 -0.69 15.23
N LYS A 13 7.12 -1.55 15.58
CA LYS A 13 7.14 -2.97 15.19
C LYS A 13 6.97 -3.20 13.69
N ARG A 14 6.34 -2.27 12.99
CA ARG A 14 6.08 -2.34 11.55
C ARG A 14 7.04 -1.51 10.71
N ARG A 15 8.14 -1.07 11.30
CA ARG A 15 9.15 -0.24 10.62
C ARG A 15 10.08 -1.07 9.76
N LEU A 16 10.36 -0.57 8.56
CA LEU A 16 11.30 -1.14 7.60
C LEU A 16 12.49 -0.19 7.45
N SER A 17 13.70 -0.72 7.51
CA SER A 17 14.93 0.07 7.34
C SER A 17 15.77 -0.48 6.21
N ALA A 18 16.24 0.39 5.33
CA ALA A 18 17.22 0.06 4.30
C ALA A 18 18.66 0.16 4.83
N LEU A 19 18.86 0.65 6.05
CA LEU A 19 20.15 0.83 6.71
C LEU A 19 20.56 -0.42 7.48
N GLY A 20 21.83 -0.50 7.83
CA GLY A 20 22.38 -1.52 8.71
C GLY A 20 23.23 -2.56 8.00
N PRO A 21 23.63 -3.66 8.68
CA PRO A 21 24.47 -4.71 8.09
C PRO A 21 23.82 -5.35 6.87
N GLY A 22 24.51 -5.38 5.75
CA GLY A 22 23.98 -5.85 4.47
C GLY A 22 23.08 -4.88 3.73
N GLY A 23 22.82 -3.69 4.31
CA GLY A 23 22.01 -2.65 3.70
C GLY A 23 22.83 -1.48 3.17
N LEU A 24 22.15 -0.35 2.95
CA LEU A 24 22.75 0.88 2.45
C LEU A 24 23.35 1.72 3.59
N SER A 25 24.29 2.62 3.22
CA SER A 25 24.71 3.71 4.09
C SER A 25 24.04 5.01 3.63
N ARG A 26 23.85 5.96 4.56
CA ARG A 26 23.21 7.26 4.24
C ARG A 26 23.94 8.01 3.13
N ASP A 27 25.26 7.97 3.14
CA ASP A 27 26.10 8.72 2.19
C ASP A 27 26.08 8.12 0.78
N ARG A 28 25.75 6.83 0.67
CA ARG A 28 25.69 6.11 -0.61
C ARG A 28 24.27 6.00 -1.19
N ALA A 29 23.28 6.41 -0.42
CA ALA A 29 21.89 6.36 -0.84
C ALA A 29 21.56 7.56 -1.74
N GLY A 30 21.39 7.32 -3.03
CA GLY A 30 20.92 8.31 -4.00
C GLY A 30 19.41 8.49 -3.99
N PHE A 31 18.91 9.31 -4.90
CA PHE A 31 17.46 9.55 -5.03
C PHE A 31 16.67 8.29 -5.40
N GLU A 32 17.21 7.42 -6.23
CA GLU A 32 16.51 6.22 -6.70
C GLU A 32 16.05 5.30 -5.57
N VAL A 33 16.90 5.09 -4.57
CA VAL A 33 16.57 4.21 -3.43
C VAL A 33 15.66 4.87 -2.41
N ARG A 34 15.49 6.19 -2.48
CA ARG A 34 14.63 6.98 -1.59
C ARG A 34 13.25 7.24 -2.18
N ASP A 35 13.08 6.99 -3.48
CA ASP A 35 11.83 7.21 -4.20
C ASP A 35 10.81 6.12 -3.91
N VAL A 36 9.55 6.46 -4.16
CA VAL A 36 8.43 5.52 -4.12
C VAL A 36 8.37 4.78 -5.46
N HIS A 37 8.60 3.47 -5.41
CA HIS A 37 8.46 2.60 -6.56
C HIS A 37 7.02 2.09 -6.68
N TYR A 38 6.54 1.76 -7.89
CA TYR A 38 5.16 1.25 -8.05
C TYR A 38 4.90 -0.04 -7.26
N THR A 39 5.92 -0.85 -6.99
CA THR A 39 5.82 -2.07 -6.19
C THR A 39 5.55 -1.82 -4.70
N HIS A 40 5.71 -0.56 -4.24
CA HIS A 40 5.36 -0.18 -2.86
C HIS A 40 3.84 -0.14 -2.62
N TYR A 41 3.03 -0.12 -3.66
CA TYR A 41 1.58 -0.05 -3.54
C TYR A 41 1.03 -1.20 -2.69
N GLY A 42 0.32 -0.86 -1.61
CA GLY A 42 -0.24 -1.83 -0.68
C GLY A 42 0.78 -2.54 0.22
N ARG A 43 2.08 -2.26 0.07
CA ARG A 43 3.17 -2.89 0.83
C ARG A 43 3.89 -1.95 1.76
N MET A 44 4.34 -0.83 1.23
CA MET A 44 5.03 0.20 2.00
C MET A 44 4.29 1.52 1.87
N CYS A 45 4.04 2.19 3.00
CA CYS A 45 3.39 3.49 2.98
C CYS A 45 4.25 4.51 2.22
N PRO A 46 3.69 5.22 1.22
CA PRO A 46 4.44 6.20 0.46
C PRO A 46 4.68 7.52 1.22
N ILE A 47 4.01 7.71 2.35
CA ILE A 47 3.97 8.98 3.08
C ILE A 47 4.77 8.91 4.38
N GLU A 48 4.61 7.86 5.17
CA GLU A 48 5.25 7.75 6.48
C GLU A 48 6.74 7.44 6.36
N THR A 49 7.56 8.47 6.45
CA THR A 49 9.03 8.40 6.46
C THR A 49 9.58 9.55 7.30
N PRO A 50 10.77 9.43 7.93
CA PRO A 50 11.38 10.54 8.64
C PRO A 50 11.70 11.71 7.71
N GLU A 51 11.73 12.91 8.28
CA GLU A 51 12.30 14.08 7.63
C GLU A 51 13.83 14.11 7.87
N GLY A 52 14.58 14.61 6.91
CA GLY A 52 16.02 14.75 7.02
C GLY A 52 16.83 13.65 6.33
N PRO A 53 18.03 13.28 6.86
CA PRO A 53 18.95 12.38 6.18
C PRO A 53 18.43 10.98 5.91
N ASN A 54 17.48 10.52 6.69
CA ASN A 54 16.87 9.17 6.57
C ASN A 54 15.61 9.13 5.70
N ILE A 55 15.26 10.22 5.05
CA ILE A 55 14.07 10.26 4.20
C ILE A 55 14.11 9.17 3.12
N GLY A 56 13.05 8.39 2.99
CA GLY A 56 12.95 7.30 2.04
C GLY A 56 13.76 6.04 2.39
N LEU A 57 14.63 6.09 3.40
CA LEU A 57 15.42 4.94 3.85
C LEU A 57 14.77 4.18 5.00
N ILE A 58 13.96 4.85 5.77
CA ILE A 58 13.17 4.25 6.85
C ILE A 58 11.70 4.43 6.49
N ASN A 59 10.98 3.32 6.34
CA ASN A 59 9.61 3.29 5.89
C ASN A 59 8.77 2.45 6.85
N SER A 60 7.46 2.45 6.64
CA SER A 60 6.52 1.63 7.41
C SER A 60 5.72 0.72 6.50
N LEU A 61 5.39 -0.47 6.99
CA LEU A 61 4.47 -1.38 6.31
C LEU A 61 3.11 -0.72 6.15
N ALA A 62 2.49 -0.91 5.00
CA ALA A 62 1.10 -0.55 4.78
C ALA A 62 0.17 -1.35 5.70
N SER A 63 -1.02 -0.84 5.96
CA SER A 63 -1.93 -1.36 7.00
C SER A 63 -2.24 -2.86 6.87
N TYR A 64 -2.45 -3.34 5.66
CA TYR A 64 -2.81 -4.74 5.39
C TYR A 64 -1.65 -5.59 4.91
N ALA A 65 -0.46 -5.00 4.73
CA ALA A 65 0.72 -5.72 4.29
C ALA A 65 1.26 -6.65 5.37
N ARG A 66 1.86 -7.74 4.95
CA ARG A 66 2.58 -8.67 5.83
C ARG A 66 3.89 -9.10 5.18
N ILE A 67 4.78 -9.67 5.98
CA ILE A 67 6.03 -10.28 5.51
C ILE A 67 5.85 -11.80 5.50
N ASN A 68 6.15 -12.44 4.36
CA ASN A 68 6.04 -13.88 4.24
C ASN A 68 7.25 -14.60 4.87
N GLU A 69 7.23 -15.93 4.84
CA GLU A 69 8.30 -16.77 5.38
C GLU A 69 9.66 -16.60 4.71
N TYR A 70 9.69 -16.08 3.47
CA TYR A 70 10.91 -15.80 2.70
C TYR A 70 11.44 -14.38 2.88
N GLY A 71 10.74 -13.54 3.65
CA GLY A 71 11.12 -12.14 3.90
C GLY A 71 10.59 -11.13 2.89
N PHE A 72 9.73 -11.53 1.94
CA PHE A 72 9.09 -10.62 0.99
C PHE A 72 7.83 -9.99 1.58
N VAL A 73 7.58 -8.74 1.22
CA VAL A 73 6.34 -8.04 1.62
C VAL A 73 5.22 -8.41 0.66
N GLU A 74 4.10 -8.84 1.22
CA GLU A 74 2.90 -9.22 0.48
C GLU A 74 1.76 -8.25 0.77
N ALA A 75 0.91 -8.03 -0.25
CA ALA A 75 -0.31 -7.26 -0.12
C ALA A 75 -1.53 -8.14 -0.42
N PRO A 76 -2.67 -7.92 0.27
CA PRO A 76 -3.89 -8.69 0.03
C PRO A 76 -4.70 -8.11 -1.12
N TYR A 77 -5.30 -8.99 -1.92
CA TYR A 77 -6.20 -8.62 -3.00
C TYR A 77 -7.39 -9.58 -3.05
N ARG A 78 -8.54 -9.07 -3.46
CA ARG A 78 -9.72 -9.88 -3.73
C ARG A 78 -9.57 -10.53 -5.11
N ILE A 79 -9.89 -11.81 -5.17
CA ILE A 79 -9.81 -12.58 -6.42
C ILE A 79 -11.04 -12.30 -7.27
N VAL A 80 -10.84 -12.10 -8.56
CA VAL A 80 -11.90 -11.98 -9.57
C VAL A 80 -12.06 -13.31 -10.27
N ASP A 81 -13.28 -13.86 -10.20
CA ASP A 81 -13.65 -15.08 -10.90
C ASP A 81 -13.96 -14.77 -12.36
N LYS A 82 -13.23 -15.41 -13.27
CA LYS A 82 -13.38 -15.29 -14.72
C LYS A 82 -14.02 -16.50 -15.37
N SER A 83 -14.85 -17.25 -14.66
CA SER A 83 -15.61 -18.37 -15.22
C SER A 83 -16.44 -17.94 -16.43
N ASP A 84 -16.98 -16.73 -16.41
CA ASP A 84 -17.54 -16.05 -17.57
C ASP A 84 -16.62 -14.89 -17.98
N PRO A 85 -15.83 -15.02 -19.06
CA PRO A 85 -14.90 -13.98 -19.49
C PRO A 85 -15.56 -12.64 -19.83
N LYS A 86 -16.84 -12.65 -20.21
CA LYS A 86 -17.58 -11.43 -20.54
C LYS A 86 -18.10 -10.70 -19.32
N ASN A 87 -18.27 -11.39 -18.20
CA ASN A 87 -18.85 -10.84 -17.00
C ASN A 87 -18.13 -11.34 -15.75
N PRO A 88 -16.88 -10.88 -15.50
CA PRO A 88 -16.09 -11.31 -14.35
C PRO A 88 -16.74 -10.86 -13.04
N ARG A 89 -16.62 -11.70 -12.02
CA ARG A 89 -17.21 -11.50 -10.71
C ARG A 89 -16.13 -11.32 -9.65
N VAL A 90 -16.24 -10.26 -8.85
CA VAL A 90 -15.40 -10.07 -7.67
C VAL A 90 -15.87 -11.00 -6.55
N THR A 91 -14.96 -11.82 -6.03
CA THR A 91 -15.27 -12.76 -4.94
C THR A 91 -14.83 -12.18 -3.59
N ASP A 92 -15.27 -12.83 -2.50
CA ASP A 92 -14.84 -12.48 -1.15
C ASP A 92 -13.52 -13.19 -0.76
N GLU A 93 -12.99 -14.02 -1.64
CA GLU A 93 -11.70 -14.67 -1.42
C GLU A 93 -10.56 -13.63 -1.50
N VAL A 94 -9.75 -13.57 -0.45
CA VAL A 94 -8.59 -12.70 -0.36
C VAL A 94 -7.33 -13.54 -0.37
N ARG A 95 -6.39 -13.19 -1.26
CA ARG A 95 -5.06 -13.79 -1.30
C ARG A 95 -3.99 -12.71 -1.20
N TYR A 96 -2.86 -13.10 -0.66
CA TYR A 96 -1.68 -12.26 -0.56
C TYR A 96 -0.74 -12.52 -1.73
N PHE A 97 -0.25 -11.45 -2.33
CA PHE A 97 0.67 -11.50 -3.48
C PHE A 97 1.92 -10.70 -3.20
N THR A 98 3.06 -11.25 -3.60
CA THR A 98 4.31 -10.49 -3.68
C THR A 98 4.28 -9.56 -4.91
N ALA A 99 5.21 -8.61 -4.99
CA ALA A 99 5.20 -7.63 -6.08
C ALA A 99 5.42 -8.25 -7.46
N ASP A 100 6.27 -9.27 -7.56
CA ASP A 100 6.53 -10.01 -8.79
C ASP A 100 5.32 -10.82 -9.25
N GLU A 101 4.59 -11.44 -8.34
CA GLU A 101 3.34 -12.14 -8.66
C GLU A 101 2.25 -11.17 -9.14
N GLU A 102 2.13 -10.00 -8.49
CA GLU A 102 1.16 -8.97 -8.86
C GLU A 102 1.42 -8.37 -10.26
N ASP A 103 2.67 -8.33 -10.72
CA ASP A 103 3.03 -7.78 -12.03
C ASP A 103 2.33 -8.46 -13.21
N ASP A 104 1.87 -9.69 -13.04
CA ASP A 104 1.17 -10.45 -14.08
C ASP A 104 -0.34 -10.15 -14.13
N PHE A 105 -0.86 -9.37 -13.19
CA PHE A 105 -2.30 -9.16 -13.02
C PHE A 105 -2.70 -7.69 -13.21
N HIS A 106 -3.90 -7.50 -13.75
CA HIS A 106 -4.58 -6.20 -13.76
C HIS A 106 -5.40 -6.07 -12.46
N VAL A 107 -5.19 -5.00 -11.73
CA VAL A 107 -5.79 -4.78 -10.41
C VAL A 107 -6.74 -3.60 -10.45
N ALA A 108 -8.01 -3.83 -10.12
CA ALA A 108 -9.00 -2.77 -10.00
C ALA A 108 -8.86 -2.03 -8.67
N GLN A 109 -9.19 -0.74 -8.67
CA GLN A 109 -9.24 0.05 -7.44
C GLN A 109 -10.42 -0.39 -6.54
N ALA A 110 -10.25 -0.21 -5.23
CA ALA A 110 -11.26 -0.59 -4.24
C ALA A 110 -12.59 0.17 -4.38
N ASN A 111 -12.58 1.34 -5.00
CA ASN A 111 -13.78 2.16 -5.24
C ASN A 111 -14.52 1.82 -6.55
N ALA A 112 -14.08 0.79 -7.28
CA ALA A 112 -14.80 0.34 -8.46
C ALA A 112 -16.23 -0.09 -8.10
N GLU A 113 -17.20 0.35 -8.90
CA GLU A 113 -18.62 0.04 -8.66
C GLU A 113 -18.89 -1.43 -8.98
N ILE A 114 -19.36 -2.17 -7.99
CA ILE A 114 -19.82 -3.55 -8.12
C ILE A 114 -21.26 -3.66 -7.62
N ASP A 115 -22.03 -4.59 -8.19
CA ASP A 115 -23.38 -4.87 -7.74
C ASP A 115 -23.38 -5.79 -6.50
N GLU A 116 -24.59 -6.12 -6.01
CA GLU A 116 -24.76 -6.99 -4.84
C GLU A 116 -24.21 -8.41 -5.05
N ASN A 117 -24.09 -8.84 -6.30
CA ASN A 117 -23.57 -10.16 -6.67
C ASN A 117 -22.07 -10.17 -6.96
N GLY A 118 -21.42 -9.00 -6.93
CA GLY A 118 -19.98 -8.86 -7.17
C GLY A 118 -19.59 -8.59 -8.63
N TYR A 119 -20.56 -8.34 -9.52
CA TYR A 119 -20.29 -7.99 -10.91
C TYR A 119 -20.00 -6.50 -11.07
N PHE A 120 -19.09 -6.16 -11.98
CA PHE A 120 -18.82 -4.76 -12.30
C PHE A 120 -20.02 -4.11 -13.00
N VAL A 121 -20.42 -2.95 -12.50
CA VAL A 121 -21.55 -2.18 -13.06
C VAL A 121 -21.18 -1.57 -14.41
N ARG A 122 -19.91 -1.13 -14.56
CA ARG A 122 -19.39 -0.50 -15.77
C ARG A 122 -18.52 -1.46 -16.57
N ASN A 123 -18.52 -1.30 -17.89
CA ASN A 123 -17.67 -2.09 -18.79
C ASN A 123 -16.19 -1.74 -18.68
N THR A 124 -15.87 -0.49 -18.29
CA THR A 124 -14.51 -0.03 -18.06
C THR A 124 -14.30 0.26 -16.59
N VAL A 125 -13.16 -0.15 -16.06
CA VAL A 125 -12.81 -0.07 -14.65
C VAL A 125 -11.45 0.59 -14.50
N SER A 126 -11.35 1.55 -13.58
CA SER A 126 -10.08 2.15 -13.21
C SER A 126 -9.21 1.12 -12.51
N GLY A 127 -8.01 0.94 -13.00
CA GLY A 127 -7.09 -0.02 -12.45
C GLY A 127 -5.65 0.27 -12.77
N ARG A 128 -4.78 -0.64 -12.38
CA ARG A 128 -3.34 -0.55 -12.67
C ARG A 128 -2.81 -1.87 -13.19
N TYR A 129 -1.83 -1.76 -14.04
CA TYR A 129 -1.03 -2.87 -14.53
C TYR A 129 0.43 -2.43 -14.52
N ARG A 130 1.26 -3.02 -13.65
CA ARG A 130 2.63 -2.59 -13.39
C ARG A 130 2.67 -1.10 -13.00
N GLU A 131 3.36 -0.26 -13.77
CA GLU A 131 3.43 1.20 -13.56
C GLU A 131 2.25 1.97 -14.14
N GLU A 132 1.53 1.37 -15.07
CA GLU A 132 0.44 2.02 -15.79
C GLU A 132 -0.84 2.05 -14.95
N THR A 133 -1.41 3.24 -14.82
CA THR A 133 -2.74 3.46 -14.26
C THR A 133 -3.66 3.98 -15.34
N SER A 134 -4.69 3.22 -15.69
CA SER A 134 -5.63 3.59 -16.74
C SER A 134 -7.00 2.92 -16.56
N GLN A 135 -7.87 3.14 -17.54
CA GLN A 135 -9.16 2.43 -17.63
C GLN A 135 -8.95 1.14 -18.42
N PHE A 136 -9.30 0.03 -17.82
CA PHE A 136 -9.23 -1.29 -18.45
C PHE A 136 -10.64 -1.85 -18.66
N ASP A 137 -10.80 -2.68 -19.68
CA ASP A 137 -12.02 -3.46 -19.85
C ASP A 137 -12.20 -4.40 -18.66
N LYS A 138 -13.44 -4.55 -18.17
CA LYS A 138 -13.73 -5.41 -17.02
C LYS A 138 -13.26 -6.86 -17.21
N SER A 139 -13.20 -7.34 -18.44
CA SER A 139 -12.70 -8.69 -18.76
C SER A 139 -11.21 -8.88 -18.48
N GLN A 140 -10.44 -7.80 -18.45
CA GLN A 140 -9.00 -7.82 -18.18
C GLN A 140 -8.67 -7.83 -16.68
N ILE A 141 -9.60 -7.45 -15.82
CA ILE A 141 -9.36 -7.34 -14.39
C ILE A 141 -9.25 -8.72 -13.74
N ASP A 142 -8.16 -8.96 -13.04
CA ASP A 142 -7.85 -10.22 -12.37
C ASP A 142 -7.98 -10.15 -10.85
N LEU A 143 -7.70 -8.98 -10.28
CA LEU A 143 -7.71 -8.71 -8.85
C LEU A 143 -8.40 -7.39 -8.55
N MET A 144 -8.81 -7.22 -7.30
CA MET A 144 -9.36 -5.95 -6.79
C MET A 144 -8.76 -5.63 -5.44
N ASP A 145 -8.46 -4.35 -5.20
CA ASP A 145 -8.00 -3.87 -3.89
C ASP A 145 -9.05 -4.15 -2.80
N VAL A 146 -8.60 -4.56 -1.63
CA VAL A 146 -9.51 -4.85 -0.50
C VAL A 146 -10.06 -3.59 0.15
N SER A 147 -9.29 -2.50 0.16
CA SER A 147 -9.68 -1.21 0.76
C SER A 147 -8.83 -0.07 0.20
N PRO A 148 -9.36 1.15 0.09
CA PRO A 148 -8.56 2.32 -0.25
C PRO A 148 -7.46 2.64 0.77
N LYS A 149 -7.64 2.22 2.02
CA LYS A 149 -6.68 2.42 3.11
C LYS A 149 -5.48 1.48 3.06
N MET A 150 -5.50 0.47 2.19
CA MET A 150 -4.40 -0.49 2.10
C MET A 150 -3.07 0.12 1.63
N VAL A 151 -3.12 1.29 1.00
CA VAL A 151 -1.94 2.00 0.49
C VAL A 151 -1.11 2.60 1.61
N PHE A 152 -1.75 2.98 2.71
CA PHE A 152 -1.15 3.76 3.80
C PHE A 152 -0.84 2.90 5.03
N SER A 153 0.14 3.35 5.83
CA SER A 153 0.42 2.77 7.15
C SER A 153 -0.72 3.03 8.14
N VAL A 154 -0.66 2.37 9.29
CA VAL A 154 -1.65 2.55 10.36
C VAL A 154 -1.72 4.01 10.82
N ALA A 155 -0.57 4.64 11.07
CA ALA A 155 -0.52 6.04 11.51
C ALA A 155 -1.08 7.00 10.46
N THR A 156 -0.70 6.82 9.20
CA THR A 156 -1.16 7.67 8.09
C THR A 156 -2.66 7.49 7.84
N SER A 157 -3.19 6.29 7.94
CA SER A 157 -4.61 6.02 7.71
C SER A 157 -5.53 6.62 8.79
N MET A 158 -4.98 7.03 9.92
CA MET A 158 -5.71 7.73 10.99
C MET A 158 -5.87 9.24 10.77
N ILE A 159 -5.23 9.81 9.76
CA ILE A 159 -5.35 11.24 9.44
C ILE A 159 -6.73 11.51 8.84
N PRO A 160 -7.56 12.37 9.44
CA PRO A 160 -8.87 12.72 8.87
C PRO A 160 -8.70 13.53 7.58
N PHE A 161 -9.55 13.27 6.59
CA PHE A 161 -9.54 13.93 5.28
C PHE A 161 -8.20 13.83 4.54
N LEU A 162 -7.49 12.72 4.71
CA LEU A 162 -6.18 12.49 4.10
C LEU A 162 -6.17 12.69 2.57
N GLN A 163 -7.26 12.32 1.90
CA GLN A 163 -7.41 12.46 0.44
C GLN A 163 -7.34 13.91 -0.06
N ASN A 164 -7.56 14.89 0.82
CA ASN A 164 -7.51 16.31 0.52
C ASN A 164 -6.16 16.95 0.86
N ASP A 165 -5.25 16.19 1.47
CA ASP A 165 -3.95 16.68 1.91
C ASP A 165 -2.87 16.47 0.85
N ASP A 166 -1.96 17.45 0.76
CA ASP A 166 -0.70 17.29 0.04
C ASP A 166 0.21 16.28 0.75
N CYS A 167 1.02 15.59 -0.04
CA CYS A 167 1.97 14.55 0.41
C CYS A 167 2.87 15.05 1.57
N THR A 168 3.42 16.25 1.46
CA THR A 168 4.30 16.86 2.49
C THR A 168 3.56 17.08 3.80
N ARG A 169 2.34 17.58 3.73
CA ARG A 169 1.51 17.83 4.93
C ARG A 169 1.05 16.52 5.57
N ALA A 170 0.72 15.51 4.78
CA ALA A 170 0.37 14.18 5.27
C ALA A 170 1.55 13.52 5.99
N LEU A 171 2.77 13.66 5.48
CA LEU A 171 3.99 13.18 6.13
C LEU A 171 4.19 13.86 7.49
N MET A 172 4.06 15.18 7.55
CA MET A 172 4.13 15.94 8.81
C MET A 172 3.06 15.50 9.79
N GLY A 173 1.81 15.33 9.34
CA GLY A 173 0.68 14.88 10.16
C GLY A 173 0.89 13.46 10.72
N SER A 174 1.39 12.55 9.92
CA SER A 174 1.73 11.18 10.33
C SER A 174 2.78 11.18 11.45
N ASN A 175 3.86 11.95 11.29
CA ASN A 175 4.91 12.08 12.29
C ASN A 175 4.41 12.79 13.57
N MET A 176 3.55 13.79 13.44
CA MET A 176 2.95 14.50 14.56
C MET A 176 2.02 13.62 15.41
N GLN A 177 1.25 12.72 14.79
CA GLN A 177 0.39 11.78 15.53
C GLN A 177 1.21 10.88 16.46
N LEU A 178 2.41 10.51 16.08
CA LEU A 178 3.31 9.73 16.91
C LEU A 178 3.82 10.51 18.14
N SER A 179 3.87 11.83 18.06
CA SER A 179 4.37 12.71 19.12
C SER A 179 3.27 13.30 20.02
N LEU A 180 2.08 13.57 19.48
CA LEU A 180 1.01 14.30 20.18
C LEU A 180 0.18 13.44 21.15
N ILE A 181 0.17 12.14 21.01
CA ILE A 181 -0.57 11.25 21.93
C ILE A 181 0.13 11.13 23.30
N HIS A 182 1.22 11.85 23.53
CA HIS A 182 1.88 11.98 24.82
C HIS A 182 1.26 13.01 25.76
N ILE A 183 0.30 13.76 25.31
CA ILE A 183 -0.40 14.73 26.12
C ILE A 183 -1.73 14.14 26.58
#